data_3a01fac925d2b266d3cf18c0d7c47613
#
_entry.id   3a01fac925d2b266d3cf18c0d7c47613
#
_cell.length_a   1.000
_cell.length_b   1.000
_cell.length_c   1.000
_cell.angle_alpha   90.00
_cell.angle_beta   90.00
_cell.angle_gamma   90.00
#
_symmetry.space_group_name_H-M   'P 1'
#
loop_
_entity.id
_entity.type
_entity.pdbx_description
1 polymer ?
#
loop_
_entity_poly.entity_id
_entity_poly.type
_entity_poly.pdbx_seq_one_letter_code
_entity_poly.pdbx_strand_id
1 'polypeptide(L)'
;CRTDPTAAKHKGISILIVDTRDPGYSWTPIILSDGAHHTNATYYNDVRVPADMLVGEENGGWKLITTQLNHERVGLGPAGRIAGIYDQVHTWASKPGSDGVTPIEQDAVKRLLGQIKSIWRINELLNWQVAASGETIAVADAAATKVFSTERLQEVGRLAEEIVGGYGNPADSETAELLVWLDKMTKRNLVITFGGGVNEVMREMIAASGLRVPRVTR
;
A
#
# COMPACT_ATOMS: atom_id res chain seq x y z
N CYS A 1 -17.61 0.49 16.22
CA CYS A 1 -17.79 0.60 17.69
C CYS A 1 -18.34 -0.71 18.26
N ARG A 2 -18.29 -0.84 19.61
CA ARG A 2 -18.91 -1.96 20.32
C ARG A 2 -20.31 -1.56 20.76
N THR A 3 -21.31 -2.25 20.26
CA THR A 3 -22.72 -2.05 20.57
C THR A 3 -23.26 -3.04 21.61
N ASP A 4 -22.69 -4.26 21.67
CA ASP A 4 -22.99 -5.22 22.73
C ASP A 4 -21.72 -5.51 23.56
N PRO A 5 -21.59 -4.96 24.79
CA PRO A 5 -20.44 -5.18 25.65
C PRO A 5 -20.36 -6.61 26.22
N THR A 6 -21.46 -7.36 26.20
CA THR A 6 -21.55 -8.73 26.75
C THR A 6 -21.15 -9.78 25.72
N ALA A 7 -21.20 -9.45 24.44
CA ALA A 7 -20.87 -10.37 23.36
C ALA A 7 -19.36 -10.68 23.30
N ALA A 8 -19.04 -11.92 22.95
CA ALA A 8 -17.67 -12.38 22.87
C ALA A 8 -16.93 -11.76 21.66
N LYS A 9 -15.71 -11.26 21.88
CA LYS A 9 -14.79 -10.77 20.85
C LYS A 9 -15.47 -9.82 19.84
N HIS A 10 -15.57 -10.21 18.59
CA HIS A 10 -16.06 -9.41 17.47
C HIS A 10 -17.59 -9.49 17.25
N LYS A 11 -18.31 -10.28 18.02
CA LYS A 11 -19.75 -10.50 17.81
C LYS A 11 -20.64 -9.32 18.22
N GLY A 12 -20.14 -8.39 19.04
CA GLY A 12 -20.87 -7.21 19.50
C GLY A 12 -20.35 -5.91 18.87
N ILE A 13 -19.94 -5.94 17.61
CA ILE A 13 -19.35 -4.81 16.89
C ILE A 13 -20.30 -4.37 15.75
N SER A 14 -20.58 -3.07 15.69
CA SER A 14 -21.34 -2.43 14.62
C SER A 14 -20.52 -1.34 13.92
N ILE A 15 -20.90 -1.00 12.71
CA ILE A 15 -20.32 0.09 11.94
C ILE A 15 -21.33 1.21 11.86
N LEU A 16 -20.89 2.44 12.18
CA LEU A 16 -21.68 3.66 12.10
C LEU A 16 -20.96 4.69 11.23
N ILE A 17 -21.73 5.46 10.45
CA ILE A 17 -21.21 6.64 9.76
C ILE A 17 -21.28 7.81 10.72
N VAL A 18 -20.14 8.47 10.96
CA VAL A 18 -20.02 9.61 11.87
C VAL A 18 -19.78 10.87 11.06
N ASP A 19 -20.57 11.93 11.34
CA ASP A 19 -20.30 13.27 10.80
C ASP A 19 -19.10 13.88 11.54
N THR A 20 -18.02 14.12 10.83
CA THR A 20 -16.79 14.71 11.40
C THR A 20 -16.92 16.19 11.77
N ARG A 21 -18.09 16.81 11.51
CA ARG A 21 -18.42 18.17 11.97
C ARG A 21 -19.08 18.18 13.36
N ASP A 22 -19.41 17.00 13.92
CA ASP A 22 -19.94 16.92 15.28
C ASP A 22 -18.89 17.49 16.27
N PRO A 23 -19.31 18.35 17.22
CA PRO A 23 -18.39 18.97 18.17
C PRO A 23 -17.66 17.97 19.09
N GLY A 24 -18.18 16.76 19.24
CA GLY A 24 -17.53 15.67 19.96
C GLY A 24 -16.40 14.99 19.16
N TYR A 25 -16.27 15.27 17.87
CA TYR A 25 -15.17 14.77 17.04
C TYR A 25 -14.02 15.76 17.02
N SER A 26 -12.82 15.26 17.26
CA SER A 26 -11.59 16.05 17.10
C SER A 26 -10.46 15.20 16.56
N TRP A 27 -9.41 15.84 16.07
CA TRP A 27 -8.25 15.17 15.52
C TRP A 27 -6.97 15.97 15.74
N THR A 28 -5.83 15.27 15.76
CA THR A 28 -4.50 15.88 15.71
C THR A 28 -3.71 15.28 14.55
N PRO A 29 -2.95 16.10 13.80
CA PRO A 29 -2.18 15.62 12.66
C PRO A 29 -1.02 14.74 13.11
N ILE A 30 -0.73 13.68 12.32
CA ILE A 30 0.48 12.90 12.44
C ILE A 30 1.31 13.15 11.18
N ILE A 31 2.47 13.78 11.35
CA ILE A 31 3.41 14.00 10.25
C ILE A 31 4.23 12.72 10.06
N LEU A 32 4.20 12.19 8.86
CA LEU A 32 4.88 10.95 8.50
C LEU A 32 6.36 11.18 8.13
N SER A 33 7.09 10.09 7.90
CA SER A 33 8.52 10.13 7.57
C SER A 33 8.86 10.83 6.24
N ASP A 34 7.88 10.93 5.33
CA ASP A 34 7.97 11.70 4.08
C ASP A 34 7.74 13.21 4.27
N GLY A 35 7.48 13.66 5.50
CA GLY A 35 7.17 15.04 5.85
C GLY A 35 5.72 15.45 5.55
N ALA A 36 4.87 14.55 5.07
CA ALA A 36 3.49 14.85 4.69
C ALA A 36 2.49 14.50 5.80
N HIS A 37 1.35 15.17 5.76
CA HIS A 37 0.21 14.93 6.64
C HIS A 37 -0.83 14.06 5.90
N HIS A 38 -0.79 12.73 6.13
CA HIS A 38 -1.71 11.78 5.52
C HIS A 38 -2.63 11.08 6.52
N THR A 39 -2.31 11.15 7.81
CA THR A 39 -3.04 10.48 8.88
C THR A 39 -3.23 11.37 10.08
N ASN A 40 -4.25 11.04 10.87
CA ASN A 40 -4.59 11.76 12.11
C ASN A 40 -4.77 10.78 13.26
N ALA A 41 -4.48 11.21 14.47
CA ALA A 41 -5.10 10.65 15.65
C ALA A 41 -6.51 11.27 15.78
N THR A 42 -7.54 10.42 15.88
CA THR A 42 -8.94 10.85 15.93
C THR A 42 -9.55 10.54 17.30
N TYR A 43 -10.38 11.44 17.80
CA TYR A 43 -11.00 11.35 19.10
C TYR A 43 -12.52 11.52 18.98
N TYR A 44 -13.27 10.71 19.70
CA TYR A 44 -14.72 10.70 19.72
C TYR A 44 -15.19 10.82 21.16
N ASN A 45 -15.68 12.00 21.55
CA ASN A 45 -16.15 12.31 22.89
C ASN A 45 -17.64 12.60 22.84
N ASP A 46 -18.46 11.65 23.30
CA ASP A 46 -19.92 11.78 23.34
C ASP A 46 -20.57 12.18 21.99
N VAL A 47 -19.97 11.77 20.88
CA VAL A 47 -20.52 12.00 19.54
C VAL A 47 -21.87 11.28 19.40
N ARG A 48 -22.92 12.03 19.04
CA ARG A 48 -24.25 11.49 18.86
C ARG A 48 -24.47 11.11 17.40
N VAL A 49 -24.67 9.82 17.16
CA VAL A 49 -24.90 9.27 15.83
C VAL A 49 -26.35 8.83 15.71
N PRO A 50 -27.13 9.34 14.72
CA PRO A 50 -28.49 8.87 14.45
C PRO A 50 -28.51 7.37 14.12
N ALA A 51 -29.61 6.69 14.48
CA ALA A 51 -29.74 5.24 14.28
C ALA A 51 -29.75 4.82 12.80
N ASP A 52 -30.19 5.70 11.91
CA ASP A 52 -30.20 5.49 10.45
C ASP A 52 -28.80 5.56 9.82
N MET A 53 -27.80 5.99 10.58
CA MET A 53 -26.37 5.93 10.18
C MET A 53 -25.70 4.57 10.48
N LEU A 54 -26.46 3.59 10.96
CA LEU A 54 -26.00 2.21 11.11
C LEU A 54 -25.79 1.58 9.72
N VAL A 55 -24.59 1.01 9.51
CA VAL A 55 -24.25 0.29 8.28
C VAL A 55 -24.53 -1.19 8.48
N GLY A 56 -25.56 -1.71 7.77
CA GLY A 56 -25.99 -3.08 7.89
C GLY A 56 -26.77 -3.37 9.17
N GLU A 57 -26.58 -4.55 9.73
CA GLU A 57 -27.27 -4.99 10.96
C GLU A 57 -26.46 -4.64 12.21
N GLU A 58 -27.12 -4.35 13.31
CA GLU A 58 -26.50 -4.18 14.60
C GLU A 58 -25.72 -5.47 14.98
N ASN A 59 -24.52 -5.31 15.50
CA ASN A 59 -23.60 -6.39 15.83
C ASN A 59 -23.07 -7.21 14.61
N GLY A 60 -23.44 -6.80 13.37
CA GLY A 60 -22.99 -7.40 12.12
C GLY A 60 -21.69 -6.82 11.54
N GLY A 61 -21.10 -5.83 12.19
CA GLY A 61 -19.99 -5.01 11.64
C GLY A 61 -18.73 -5.79 11.33
N TRP A 62 -18.44 -6.87 12.03
CA TRP A 62 -17.25 -7.70 11.74
C TRP A 62 -17.28 -8.32 10.35
N LYS A 63 -18.43 -8.83 9.93
CA LYS A 63 -18.61 -9.40 8.59
C LYS A 63 -18.40 -8.34 7.51
N LEU A 64 -18.95 -7.15 7.70
CA LEU A 64 -18.83 -6.03 6.76
C LEU A 64 -17.37 -5.60 6.61
N ILE A 65 -16.66 -5.35 7.72
CA ILE A 65 -15.27 -4.88 7.64
C ILE A 65 -14.32 -5.93 7.05
N THR A 66 -14.53 -7.21 7.34
CA THR A 66 -13.70 -8.26 6.75
C THR A 66 -13.92 -8.41 5.25
N THR A 67 -15.15 -8.20 4.76
CA THR A 67 -15.45 -8.16 3.33
C THR A 67 -14.74 -6.98 2.66
N GLN A 68 -14.86 -5.78 3.22
CA GLN A 68 -14.16 -4.58 2.73
C GLN A 68 -12.64 -4.77 2.68
N LEU A 69 -12.04 -5.29 3.76
CA LEU A 69 -10.60 -5.52 3.83
C LEU A 69 -10.09 -6.51 2.77
N ASN A 70 -10.89 -7.50 2.38
CA ASN A 70 -10.51 -8.42 1.32
C ASN A 70 -10.40 -7.71 -0.04
N HIS A 71 -11.32 -6.80 -0.34
CA HIS A 71 -11.25 -5.98 -1.57
C HIS A 71 -10.11 -4.94 -1.51
N GLU A 72 -9.93 -4.29 -0.36
CA GLU A 72 -8.88 -3.29 -0.17
C GLU A 72 -7.46 -3.85 -0.37
N ARG A 73 -7.20 -5.08 0.09
CA ARG A 73 -5.88 -5.73 -0.03
C ARG A 73 -5.34 -5.74 -1.45
N VAL A 74 -6.21 -5.97 -2.43
CA VAL A 74 -5.82 -5.97 -3.86
C VAL A 74 -5.48 -4.57 -4.33
N GLY A 75 -6.24 -3.56 -3.86
CA GLY A 75 -6.01 -2.14 -4.19
C GLY A 75 -4.74 -1.53 -3.61
N LEU A 76 -4.12 -2.16 -2.59
CA LEU A 76 -2.92 -1.63 -1.94
C LEU A 76 -1.63 -1.81 -2.74
N GLY A 77 -1.60 -2.74 -3.69
CA GLY A 77 -0.42 -3.05 -4.50
C GLY A 77 -0.66 -2.92 -6.01
N PRO A 78 -1.23 -1.80 -6.52
CA PRO A 78 -1.47 -1.68 -7.95
C PRO A 78 -0.16 -1.55 -8.72
N ALA A 79 -0.02 -2.31 -9.81
CA ALA A 79 1.14 -2.27 -10.69
C ALA A 79 1.41 -0.88 -11.27
N GLY A 80 0.38 -0.02 -11.37
CA GLY A 80 0.50 1.37 -11.82
C GLY A 80 1.44 2.24 -10.96
N ARG A 81 1.61 1.94 -9.67
CA ARG A 81 2.60 2.64 -8.84
C ARG A 81 4.03 2.34 -9.28
N ILE A 82 4.33 1.08 -9.56
CA ILE A 82 5.66 0.67 -10.06
C ILE A 82 5.88 1.21 -11.46
N ALA A 83 4.84 1.16 -12.32
CA ALA A 83 4.87 1.75 -13.65
C ALA A 83 5.26 3.24 -13.61
N GLY A 84 4.61 4.02 -12.75
CA GLY A 84 4.88 5.45 -12.60
C GLY A 84 6.32 5.75 -12.18
N ILE A 85 6.91 4.96 -11.27
CA ILE A 85 8.32 5.10 -10.89
C ILE A 85 9.21 4.75 -12.08
N TYR A 86 8.95 3.62 -12.74
CA TYR A 86 9.69 3.20 -13.92
C TYR A 86 9.69 4.26 -15.02
N ASP A 87 8.53 4.77 -15.38
CA ASP A 87 8.38 5.73 -16.47
C ASP A 87 9.13 7.04 -16.19
N GLN A 88 9.10 7.54 -14.95
CA GLN A 88 9.83 8.74 -14.58
C GLN A 88 11.35 8.54 -14.64
N VAL A 89 11.84 7.45 -14.04
CA VAL A 89 13.28 7.14 -14.05
C VAL A 89 13.78 6.82 -15.46
N HIS A 90 13.01 6.07 -16.24
CA HIS A 90 13.33 5.75 -17.64
C HIS A 90 13.38 7.01 -18.51
N THR A 91 12.39 7.90 -18.36
CA THR A 91 12.34 9.18 -19.12
C THR A 91 13.54 10.04 -18.78
N TRP A 92 13.88 10.18 -17.51
CA TRP A 92 15.06 10.89 -17.04
C TRP A 92 16.35 10.25 -17.59
N ALA A 93 16.49 8.93 -17.43
CA ALA A 93 17.69 8.20 -17.85
C ALA A 93 17.93 8.23 -19.38
N SER A 94 16.89 8.49 -20.17
CA SER A 94 16.97 8.56 -21.64
C SER A 94 17.45 9.90 -22.16
N LYS A 95 17.69 10.89 -21.28
CA LYS A 95 18.19 12.22 -21.65
C LYS A 95 19.68 12.34 -21.30
N PRO A 96 20.46 13.10 -22.09
CA PRO A 96 21.85 13.39 -21.72
C PRO A 96 21.85 14.33 -20.49
N GLY A 97 22.74 14.04 -19.53
CA GLY A 97 23.07 14.93 -18.42
C GLY A 97 23.88 16.15 -18.86
N SER A 98 24.16 17.05 -17.90
CA SER A 98 25.02 18.24 -18.16
C SER A 98 26.44 17.89 -18.60
N ASP A 99 26.90 16.69 -18.28
CA ASP A 99 28.19 16.12 -18.71
C ASP A 99 28.14 15.48 -20.10
N GLY A 100 26.96 15.47 -20.75
CA GLY A 100 26.73 14.84 -22.06
C GLY A 100 26.56 13.33 -22.02
N VAL A 101 26.60 12.70 -20.83
CA VAL A 101 26.38 11.26 -20.68
C VAL A 101 24.88 10.97 -20.59
N THR A 102 24.41 9.99 -21.34
CA THR A 102 23.03 9.49 -21.29
C THR A 102 22.97 8.27 -20.36
N PRO A 103 22.36 8.38 -19.15
CA PRO A 103 22.45 7.32 -18.15
C PRO A 103 21.99 5.93 -18.66
N ILE A 104 20.96 5.89 -19.51
CA ILE A 104 20.43 4.61 -20.03
C ILE A 104 21.41 3.87 -20.93
N GLU A 105 22.47 4.52 -21.42
CA GLU A 105 23.51 3.84 -22.22
C GLU A 105 24.43 2.98 -21.36
N GLN A 106 24.46 3.23 -20.04
CA GLN A 106 25.24 2.45 -19.08
C GLN A 106 24.57 1.07 -18.86
N ASP A 107 25.35 -0.01 -18.97
CA ASP A 107 24.83 -1.38 -18.82
C ASP A 107 24.26 -1.66 -17.44
N ALA A 108 24.80 -1.02 -16.39
CA ALA A 108 24.28 -1.12 -15.06
C ALA A 108 22.87 -0.50 -14.95
N VAL A 109 22.64 0.68 -15.55
CA VAL A 109 21.33 1.34 -15.60
C VAL A 109 20.32 0.49 -16.37
N LYS A 110 20.71 -0.06 -17.52
CA LYS A 110 19.84 -0.98 -18.29
C LYS A 110 19.41 -2.20 -17.46
N ARG A 111 20.37 -2.78 -16.73
CA ARG A 111 20.11 -3.94 -15.86
C ARG A 111 19.13 -3.58 -14.74
N LEU A 112 19.34 -2.46 -14.04
CA LEU A 112 18.48 -2.02 -12.93
C LEU A 112 17.07 -1.66 -13.45
N LEU A 113 16.95 -0.94 -14.57
CA LEU A 113 15.68 -0.67 -15.23
C LEU A 113 14.98 -1.95 -15.67
N GLY A 114 15.73 -2.93 -16.20
CA GLY A 114 15.20 -4.25 -16.54
C GLY A 114 14.65 -5.00 -15.34
N GLN A 115 15.29 -4.88 -14.18
CA GLN A 115 14.83 -5.46 -12.93
C GLN A 115 13.51 -4.79 -12.47
N ILE A 116 13.44 -3.45 -12.47
CA ILE A 116 12.21 -2.72 -12.15
C ILE A 116 11.08 -3.12 -13.11
N LYS A 117 11.36 -3.20 -14.42
CA LYS A 117 10.39 -3.61 -15.43
C LYS A 117 9.87 -5.02 -15.20
N SER A 118 10.73 -5.95 -14.82
CA SER A 118 10.35 -7.32 -14.51
C SER A 118 9.43 -7.39 -13.29
N ILE A 119 9.77 -6.67 -12.22
CA ILE A 119 8.93 -6.55 -11.03
C ILE A 119 7.55 -5.97 -11.40
N TRP A 120 7.52 -4.89 -12.19
CA TRP A 120 6.25 -4.30 -12.66
C TRP A 120 5.39 -5.34 -13.39
N ARG A 121 5.95 -6.04 -14.38
CA ARG A 121 5.20 -7.01 -15.19
C ARG A 121 4.68 -8.19 -14.34
N ILE A 122 5.47 -8.69 -13.40
CA ILE A 122 5.01 -9.73 -12.46
C ILE A 122 3.85 -9.20 -11.61
N ASN A 123 3.97 -7.98 -11.06
CA ASN A 123 2.90 -7.39 -10.26
C ASN A 123 1.61 -7.19 -11.07
N GLU A 124 1.73 -6.75 -12.31
CA GLU A 124 0.60 -6.60 -13.23
C GLU A 124 -0.11 -7.94 -13.47
N LEU A 125 0.64 -9.01 -13.72
CA LEU A 125 0.08 -10.35 -13.92
C LEU A 125 -0.64 -10.85 -12.65
N LEU A 126 -0.06 -10.63 -11.47
CA LEU A 126 -0.72 -10.97 -10.20
C LEU A 126 -2.02 -10.17 -9.99
N ASN A 127 -2.02 -8.88 -10.33
CA ASN A 127 -3.24 -8.07 -10.26
C ASN A 127 -4.32 -8.60 -11.23
N TRP A 128 -3.95 -8.97 -12.46
CA TRP A 128 -4.88 -9.58 -13.42
C TRP A 128 -5.39 -10.94 -12.96
N GLN A 129 -4.54 -11.79 -12.37
CA GLN A 129 -4.94 -13.08 -11.81
C GLN A 129 -6.04 -12.91 -10.76
N VAL A 130 -5.86 -11.96 -9.83
CA VAL A 130 -6.86 -11.68 -8.80
C VAL A 130 -8.14 -11.09 -9.42
N ALA A 131 -8.01 -10.14 -10.37
CA ALA A 131 -9.16 -9.55 -11.03
C ALA A 131 -9.99 -10.58 -11.83
N ALA A 132 -9.33 -11.55 -12.46
CA ALA A 132 -9.99 -12.62 -13.21
C ALA A 132 -10.75 -13.63 -12.31
N SER A 133 -10.49 -13.65 -11.00
CA SER A 133 -11.17 -14.54 -10.04
C SER A 133 -12.61 -14.11 -9.74
N GLY A 134 -13.04 -12.93 -10.21
CA GLY A 134 -14.41 -12.41 -10.01
C GLY A 134 -14.78 -12.23 -8.54
N GLU A 135 -16.01 -12.63 -8.17
CA GLU A 135 -16.52 -12.48 -6.80
C GLU A 135 -15.88 -13.44 -5.79
N THR A 136 -15.18 -14.48 -6.25
CA THR A 136 -14.57 -15.54 -5.41
C THR A 136 -13.07 -15.41 -5.32
N ILE A 137 -12.58 -14.24 -4.89
CA ILE A 137 -11.15 -14.02 -4.68
C ILE A 137 -10.65 -14.97 -3.57
N ALA A 138 -9.73 -15.86 -3.90
CA ALA A 138 -9.09 -16.69 -2.89
C ALA A 138 -8.24 -15.82 -1.93
N VAL A 139 -8.46 -15.98 -0.63
CA VAL A 139 -7.76 -15.20 0.40
C VAL A 139 -6.23 -15.32 0.27
N ALA A 140 -5.74 -16.51 -0.10
CA ALA A 140 -4.31 -16.75 -0.30
C ALA A 140 -3.75 -15.95 -1.48
N ASP A 141 -4.48 -15.85 -2.60
CA ASP A 141 -4.02 -15.15 -3.80
C ASP A 141 -4.00 -13.63 -3.58
N ALA A 142 -5.05 -13.09 -2.94
CA ALA A 142 -5.08 -11.68 -2.55
C ALA A 142 -3.94 -11.34 -1.57
N ALA A 143 -3.69 -12.21 -0.59
CA ALA A 143 -2.61 -12.02 0.38
C ALA A 143 -1.23 -12.12 -0.29
N ALA A 144 -1.02 -13.09 -1.20
CA ALA A 144 0.25 -13.24 -1.93
C ALA A 144 0.53 -12.04 -2.83
N THR A 145 -0.48 -11.57 -3.57
CA THR A 145 -0.38 -10.37 -4.39
C THR A 145 -0.02 -9.16 -3.55
N LYS A 146 -0.67 -8.97 -2.39
CA LYS A 146 -0.38 -7.86 -1.48
C LYS A 146 1.06 -7.92 -0.95
N VAL A 147 1.52 -9.07 -0.48
CA VAL A 147 2.89 -9.25 0.03
C VAL A 147 3.91 -8.93 -1.07
N PHE A 148 3.77 -9.56 -2.25
CA PHE A 148 4.66 -9.31 -3.37
C PHE A 148 4.70 -7.83 -3.74
N SER A 149 3.54 -7.24 -4.00
CA SER A 149 3.43 -5.86 -4.49
C SER A 149 4.06 -4.86 -3.53
N THR A 150 3.78 -4.98 -2.23
CA THR A 150 4.22 -4.00 -1.25
C THR A 150 5.70 -4.08 -0.94
N GLU A 151 6.29 -5.27 -0.89
CA GLU A 151 7.72 -5.46 -0.69
C GLU A 151 8.52 -5.06 -1.92
N ARG A 152 8.02 -5.44 -3.12
CA ARG A 152 8.67 -5.07 -4.37
C ARG A 152 8.57 -3.58 -4.66
N LEU A 153 7.51 -2.89 -4.23
CA LEU A 153 7.42 -1.44 -4.35
C LEU A 153 8.52 -0.71 -3.55
N GLN A 154 8.85 -1.21 -2.35
CA GLN A 154 9.99 -0.68 -1.59
C GLN A 154 11.33 -0.97 -2.26
N GLU A 155 11.50 -2.15 -2.85
CA GLU A 155 12.70 -2.50 -3.61
C GLU A 155 12.85 -1.61 -4.84
N VAL A 156 11.77 -1.39 -5.59
CA VAL A 156 11.75 -0.51 -6.77
C VAL A 156 12.15 0.91 -6.41
N GLY A 157 11.69 1.44 -5.26
CA GLY A 157 12.14 2.74 -4.76
C GLY A 157 13.65 2.81 -4.60
N ARG A 158 14.25 1.83 -3.93
CA ARG A 158 15.71 1.76 -3.72
C ARG A 158 16.49 1.63 -5.04
N LEU A 159 16.01 0.79 -5.96
CA LEU A 159 16.63 0.64 -7.29
C LEU A 159 16.56 1.95 -8.09
N ALA A 160 15.45 2.67 -8.00
CA ALA A 160 15.28 3.96 -8.66
C ALA A 160 16.23 5.02 -8.08
N GLU A 161 16.36 5.08 -6.76
CA GLU A 161 17.33 5.97 -6.06
C GLU A 161 18.77 5.60 -6.42
N GLU A 162 19.11 4.31 -6.53
CA GLU A 162 20.43 3.84 -6.98
C GLU A 162 20.75 4.29 -8.41
N ILE A 163 19.77 4.21 -9.33
CA ILE A 163 19.94 4.68 -10.71
C ILE A 163 20.20 6.19 -10.73
N VAL A 164 19.29 6.97 -10.13
CA VAL A 164 19.33 8.43 -10.25
C VAL A 164 20.50 9.01 -9.42
N GLY A 165 20.74 8.50 -8.22
CA GLY A 165 21.82 8.95 -7.36
C GLY A 165 23.22 8.49 -7.80
N GLY A 166 23.31 7.32 -8.44
CA GLY A 166 24.60 6.78 -8.89
C GLY A 166 25.05 7.26 -10.27
N TYR A 167 24.10 7.67 -11.13
CA TYR A 167 24.37 8.00 -12.54
C TYR A 167 23.90 9.40 -12.94
N GLY A 168 23.32 10.17 -12.03
CA GLY A 168 22.91 11.55 -12.26
C GLY A 168 23.84 12.55 -11.55
N ASN A 169 23.84 13.78 -12.07
CA ASN A 169 24.51 14.89 -11.41
C ASN A 169 23.52 15.64 -10.52
N PRO A 170 23.68 15.64 -9.17
CA PRO A 170 22.76 16.36 -8.28
C PRO A 170 22.73 17.88 -8.47
N ALA A 171 23.70 18.46 -9.21
CA ALA A 171 23.69 19.86 -9.57
C ALA A 171 22.69 20.18 -10.69
N ASP A 172 22.23 19.15 -11.44
CA ASP A 172 21.19 19.32 -12.45
C ASP A 172 19.82 19.37 -11.78
N SER A 173 19.02 20.38 -12.06
CA SER A 173 17.72 20.60 -11.40
C SER A 173 16.78 19.41 -11.58
N GLU A 174 16.71 18.82 -12.79
CA GLU A 174 15.85 17.68 -13.08
C GLU A 174 16.27 16.44 -12.24
N THR A 175 17.58 16.19 -12.09
CA THR A 175 18.10 15.11 -11.24
C THR A 175 17.78 15.37 -9.77
N ALA A 176 18.01 16.59 -9.28
CA ALA A 176 17.73 16.95 -7.89
C ALA A 176 16.24 16.82 -7.55
N GLU A 177 15.35 17.31 -8.43
CA GLU A 177 13.90 17.19 -8.25
C GLU A 177 13.43 15.74 -8.24
N LEU A 178 13.97 14.91 -9.14
CA LEU A 178 13.64 13.49 -9.19
C LEU A 178 14.12 12.75 -7.94
N LEU A 179 15.32 13.05 -7.42
CA LEU A 179 15.81 12.47 -6.16
C LEU A 179 14.93 12.86 -4.97
N VAL A 180 14.50 14.11 -4.86
CA VAL A 180 13.56 14.56 -3.82
C VAL A 180 12.22 13.84 -3.92
N TRP A 181 11.72 13.64 -5.14
CA TRP A 181 10.47 12.92 -5.35
C TRP A 181 10.61 11.44 -4.98
N LEU A 182 11.70 10.77 -5.39
CA LEU A 182 11.99 9.38 -5.05
C LEU A 182 12.12 9.19 -3.53
N ASP A 183 12.86 10.04 -2.83
CA ASP A 183 13.00 9.99 -1.37
C ASP A 183 11.65 10.07 -0.66
N LYS A 184 10.78 11.00 -1.07
CA LYS A 184 9.41 11.09 -0.52
C LYS A 184 8.61 9.83 -0.80
N MET A 185 8.65 9.33 -2.03
CA MET A 185 7.91 8.13 -2.43
C MET A 185 8.41 6.89 -1.69
N THR A 186 9.71 6.71 -1.55
CA THR A 186 10.32 5.58 -0.82
C THR A 186 9.90 5.62 0.65
N LYS A 187 9.98 6.76 1.30
CA LYS A 187 9.54 6.96 2.69
C LYS A 187 8.04 6.68 2.85
N ARG A 188 7.21 7.20 1.94
CA ARG A 188 5.76 6.94 1.96
C ARG A 188 5.42 5.46 1.78
N ASN A 189 6.19 4.74 0.98
CA ASN A 189 5.96 3.32 0.72
C ASN A 189 6.35 2.41 1.90
N LEU A 190 6.99 2.91 2.96
CA LEU A 190 7.30 2.11 4.15
C LEU A 190 6.03 1.61 4.87
N VAL A 191 4.97 2.42 4.89
CA VAL A 191 3.72 2.06 5.58
C VAL A 191 2.93 0.95 4.86
N ILE A 192 3.20 0.73 3.57
CA ILE A 192 2.33 -0.13 2.75
C ILE A 192 2.46 -1.62 3.10
N THR A 193 3.57 -2.04 3.71
CA THR A 193 3.72 -3.42 4.22
C THR A 193 2.93 -3.67 5.50
N PHE A 194 2.49 -2.59 6.16
CA PHE A 194 1.67 -2.63 7.37
C PHE A 194 0.17 -2.46 7.06
N GLY A 195 -0.20 -1.48 6.22
CA GLY A 195 -1.58 -1.17 5.85
C GLY A 195 -2.30 -2.36 5.18
N GLY A 196 -3.61 -2.48 5.40
CA GLY A 196 -4.45 -3.56 4.85
C GLY A 196 -4.14 -4.96 5.37
N GLY A 197 -3.43 -5.03 6.49
CA GLY A 197 -2.92 -6.25 7.13
C GLY A 197 -1.40 -6.38 6.93
N VAL A 198 -0.70 -6.47 8.06
CA VAL A 198 0.76 -6.58 8.07
C VAL A 198 1.21 -7.83 7.30
N ASN A 199 2.32 -7.74 6.57
CA ASN A 199 2.77 -8.80 5.66
C ASN A 199 3.01 -10.14 6.36
N GLU A 200 3.40 -10.14 7.63
CA GLU A 200 3.55 -11.35 8.44
C GLU A 200 2.23 -12.10 8.60
N VAL A 201 1.14 -11.37 8.90
CA VAL A 201 -0.21 -11.95 8.98
C VAL A 201 -0.69 -12.42 7.60
N MET A 202 -0.34 -11.69 6.52
CA MET A 202 -0.65 -12.13 5.16
C MET A 202 0.05 -13.45 4.83
N ARG A 203 1.30 -13.63 5.24
CA ARG A 203 2.03 -14.90 5.08
C ARG A 203 1.39 -16.05 5.88
N GLU A 204 0.89 -15.79 7.10
CA GLU A 204 0.10 -16.79 7.84
C GLU A 204 -1.19 -17.17 7.10
N MET A 205 -1.86 -16.21 6.46
CA MET A 205 -3.06 -16.48 5.64
C MET A 205 -2.71 -17.34 4.41
N ILE A 206 -1.60 -17.03 3.71
CA ILE A 206 -1.11 -17.83 2.59
C ILE A 206 -0.81 -19.26 3.06
N ALA A 207 -0.09 -19.42 4.16
CA ALA A 207 0.25 -20.72 4.72
C ALA A 207 -1.00 -21.53 5.06
N ALA A 208 -1.96 -20.93 5.78
CA ALA A 208 -3.16 -21.63 6.24
C ALA A 208 -4.15 -21.91 5.11
N SER A 209 -4.44 -20.94 4.25
CA SER A 209 -5.51 -21.03 3.23
C SER A 209 -5.00 -21.58 1.90
N GLY A 210 -3.77 -21.23 1.50
CA GLY A 210 -3.18 -21.64 0.24
C GLY A 210 -2.42 -22.97 0.35
N LEU A 211 -1.53 -23.08 1.34
CA LEU A 211 -0.67 -24.25 1.51
C LEU A 211 -1.24 -25.29 2.50
N ARG A 212 -2.38 -25.00 3.15
CA ARG A 212 -3.04 -25.87 4.13
C ARG A 212 -2.14 -26.27 5.32
N VAL A 213 -1.20 -25.41 5.69
CA VAL A 213 -0.35 -25.61 6.86
C VAL A 213 -1.23 -25.53 8.13
N PRO A 214 -1.15 -26.49 9.05
CA PRO A 214 -1.90 -26.48 10.29
C PRO A 214 -1.60 -25.21 11.10
N ARG A 215 -2.66 -24.54 11.61
CA ARG A 215 -2.49 -23.40 12.51
C ARG A 215 -2.02 -23.90 13.88
N VAL A 216 -0.99 -23.24 14.41
CA VAL A 216 -0.62 -23.45 15.83
C VAL A 216 -1.73 -22.83 16.68
N THR A 217 -2.43 -23.65 17.44
CA THR A 217 -3.38 -23.19 18.47
C THR A 217 -2.59 -22.51 19.57
N ARG A 218 -2.77 -21.19 19.68
CA ARG A 218 -2.27 -20.41 20.82
C ARG A 218 -3.30 -20.38 21.92
#